data_cc1bd40280ea20433b88f33c7236b928
#
_entry.id   cc1bd40280ea20433b88f33c7236b928
#
_cell.length_a   1.000
_cell.length_b   1.000
_cell.length_c   1.000
_cell.angle_alpha   90.00
_cell.angle_beta   90.00
_cell.angle_gamma   90.00
#
_symmetry.space_group_name_H-M   'P 1'
#
loop_
_entity.id
_entity.type
_entity.pdbx_description
1 polymer ?
#
loop_
_entity_poly.entity_id
_entity_poly.type
_entity_poly.pdbx_seq_one_letter_code
_entity_poly.pdbx_strand_id
1 'polypeptide(L)'
;MPDGLLLGVLAFLLGITVLVWTATGLSALFAQGAWPTGVTFLRTPMAMRHLVSRPHDLAGAWPDTPASRLSGWGLFWGLFIAQLMVLFVLTVFVLGTVARWRAGRARARAVERAEPAPAPAPAPAPAPAPVETPQGYEVPVQRHEMPVAPVAVEQPVPEEPSAHHPAENNRVGGRERVLIAPPESRRTTAAQAVRDATGPVLVVTSDPSLWAETKDARAKLGPTHLYDPTHRCDTPARLHWSPTAGCEDKQTALHRATALLAPVRPTARIDQAVADTATTLLRSYLHAAALENRTVRHVHRWSQGTQVQDAVRTLRTHPKAAPGAAGELEAALTAHPERRDIAQELTGRALAALSTVNIREACTPNRTDALALDSFVDEGGTLYLVGESIEDPRSTPGAMPLLTALVSSVVERGRRMAERSSSGRLDPPLTLVLDDIAAVAPLPQLPDLLATGDEQGLPTLALFRSREQARARWPHRELPGLPGLPGLTV
;
A
#
# COMPACT_ATOMS: atom_id res chain seq x y z
N MET A 1 -24.54 -21.81 21.17
CA MET A 1 -24.16 -21.66 19.74
C MET A 1 -25.09 -22.40 18.75
N PRO A 2 -25.85 -23.47 19.09
CA PRO A 2 -26.82 -24.08 18.15
C PRO A 2 -28.05 -23.21 17.87
N ASP A 3 -28.51 -22.38 18.82
CA ASP A 3 -29.74 -21.61 18.70
C ASP A 3 -29.71 -20.52 17.61
N GLY A 4 -28.56 -19.89 17.40
CA GLY A 4 -28.38 -18.86 16.36
C GLY A 4 -28.43 -19.43 14.95
N LEU A 5 -27.90 -20.62 14.74
CA LEU A 5 -27.91 -21.31 13.45
C LEU A 5 -29.33 -21.79 13.08
N LEU A 6 -30.05 -22.32 14.06
CA LEU A 6 -31.46 -22.73 13.90
C LEU A 6 -32.34 -21.52 13.53
N LEU A 7 -32.18 -20.40 14.24
CA LEU A 7 -32.89 -19.16 13.95
C LEU A 7 -32.58 -18.62 12.54
N GLY A 8 -31.31 -18.70 12.12
CA GLY A 8 -30.87 -18.30 10.78
C GLY A 8 -31.47 -19.16 9.66
N VAL A 9 -31.49 -20.47 9.84
CA VAL A 9 -32.14 -21.41 8.89
C VAL A 9 -33.63 -21.18 8.81
N LEU A 10 -34.29 -20.97 9.95
CA LEU A 10 -35.73 -20.69 9.99
C LEU A 10 -36.05 -19.37 9.27
N ALA A 11 -35.29 -18.32 9.53
CA ALA A 11 -35.47 -17.04 8.87
C ALA A 11 -35.23 -17.13 7.35
N PHE A 12 -34.22 -17.90 6.92
CA PHE A 12 -33.93 -18.15 5.50
C PHE A 12 -35.09 -18.90 4.80
N LEU A 13 -35.61 -19.98 5.42
CA LEU A 13 -36.75 -20.73 4.87
C LEU A 13 -38.00 -19.87 4.79
N LEU A 14 -38.27 -19.06 5.81
CA LEU A 14 -39.38 -18.10 5.80
C LEU A 14 -39.19 -17.07 4.68
N GLY A 15 -37.99 -16.53 4.51
CA GLY A 15 -37.68 -15.57 3.45
C GLY A 15 -37.93 -16.13 2.05
N ILE A 16 -37.46 -17.35 1.75
CA ILE A 16 -37.72 -17.99 0.45
C ILE A 16 -39.24 -18.26 0.29
N THR A 17 -39.95 -18.66 1.34
CA THR A 17 -41.39 -18.87 1.28
C THR A 17 -42.12 -17.57 0.89
N VAL A 18 -41.76 -16.44 1.50
CA VAL A 18 -42.34 -15.13 1.16
C VAL A 18 -42.03 -14.77 -0.29
N LEU A 19 -40.79 -14.98 -0.75
CA LEU A 19 -40.39 -14.68 -2.13
C LEU A 19 -41.16 -15.48 -3.16
N VAL A 20 -41.36 -16.78 -2.97
CA VAL A 20 -42.15 -17.62 -3.89
C VAL A 20 -43.64 -17.22 -3.87
N TRP A 21 -44.20 -16.92 -2.71
CA TRP A 21 -45.60 -16.48 -2.59
C TRP A 21 -45.80 -15.14 -3.29
N THR A 22 -44.95 -14.15 -3.04
CA THR A 22 -45.06 -12.83 -3.66
C THR A 22 -44.73 -12.85 -5.17
N ALA A 23 -43.75 -13.66 -5.62
CA ALA A 23 -43.47 -13.83 -7.03
C ALA A 23 -44.67 -14.45 -7.79
N THR A 24 -45.33 -15.47 -7.19
CA THR A 24 -46.52 -16.07 -7.80
C THR A 24 -47.66 -15.07 -7.89
N GLY A 25 -47.94 -14.34 -6.80
CA GLY A 25 -49.03 -13.37 -6.73
C GLY A 25 -48.79 -12.18 -7.69
N LEU A 26 -47.58 -11.60 -7.70
CA LEU A 26 -47.24 -10.50 -8.58
C LEU A 26 -47.20 -10.91 -10.08
N SER A 27 -46.67 -12.10 -10.37
CA SER A 27 -46.67 -12.59 -11.76
C SER A 27 -48.06 -12.80 -12.31
N ALA A 28 -48.99 -13.31 -11.50
CA ALA A 28 -50.38 -13.45 -11.88
C ALA A 28 -51.09 -12.09 -11.97
N LEU A 29 -50.81 -11.15 -11.06
CA LEU A 29 -51.33 -9.79 -11.13
C LEU A 29 -50.88 -9.06 -12.43
N PHE A 30 -49.63 -9.18 -12.84
CA PHE A 30 -49.14 -8.59 -14.07
C PHE A 30 -49.68 -9.28 -15.35
N ALA A 31 -49.92 -10.60 -15.29
CA ALA A 31 -50.43 -11.36 -16.43
C ALA A 31 -51.94 -11.25 -16.60
N GLN A 32 -52.71 -11.21 -15.50
CA GLN A 32 -54.18 -11.36 -15.49
C GLN A 32 -54.90 -10.17 -14.82
N GLY A 33 -54.16 -9.20 -14.28
CA GLY A 33 -54.77 -8.02 -13.64
C GLY A 33 -55.38 -8.27 -12.26
N ALA A 34 -55.27 -9.48 -11.71
CA ALA A 34 -55.86 -9.81 -10.40
C ALA A 34 -54.99 -10.79 -9.59
N TRP A 35 -55.00 -10.64 -8.26
CA TRP A 35 -54.33 -11.58 -7.37
C TRP A 35 -55.10 -12.90 -7.30
N PRO A 36 -54.46 -14.06 -7.52
CA PRO A 36 -55.14 -15.34 -7.55
C PRO A 36 -55.61 -15.78 -6.15
N THR A 37 -56.86 -16.08 -5.99
CA THR A 37 -57.48 -16.41 -4.69
C THR A 37 -57.02 -17.74 -4.11
N GLY A 38 -56.50 -18.68 -4.91
CA GLY A 38 -56.00 -19.98 -4.45
C GLY A 38 -54.52 -19.98 -4.00
N VAL A 39 -53.78 -18.89 -4.19
CA VAL A 39 -52.37 -18.77 -3.80
C VAL A 39 -52.29 -18.28 -2.35
N THR A 40 -52.14 -19.21 -1.41
CA THR A 40 -52.09 -18.90 0.02
C THR A 40 -50.69 -19.15 0.59
N PHE A 41 -50.28 -18.33 1.55
CA PHE A 41 -48.94 -18.42 2.17
C PHE A 41 -48.70 -19.80 2.81
N LEU A 42 -49.71 -20.41 3.45
CA LEU A 42 -49.60 -21.72 4.12
C LEU A 42 -49.27 -22.87 3.16
N ARG A 43 -49.65 -22.77 1.89
CA ARG A 43 -49.42 -23.80 0.88
C ARG A 43 -48.12 -23.60 0.10
N THR A 44 -47.48 -22.45 0.25
CA THR A 44 -46.22 -22.11 -0.47
C THR A 44 -45.09 -23.13 -0.24
N PRO A 45 -44.88 -23.72 0.96
CA PRO A 45 -43.87 -24.76 1.14
C PRO A 45 -44.09 -26.00 0.26
N MET A 46 -45.35 -26.42 0.04
CA MET A 46 -45.67 -27.52 -0.88
C MET A 46 -45.45 -27.12 -2.35
N ALA A 47 -45.83 -25.91 -2.71
CA ALA A 47 -45.57 -25.37 -4.05
C ALA A 47 -44.06 -25.25 -4.33
N MET A 48 -43.25 -24.83 -3.37
CA MET A 48 -41.78 -24.82 -3.48
C MET A 48 -41.20 -26.20 -3.76
N ARG A 49 -41.64 -27.21 -3.03
CA ARG A 49 -41.20 -28.60 -3.24
C ARG A 49 -41.53 -29.08 -4.66
N HIS A 50 -42.71 -28.73 -5.19
CA HIS A 50 -43.13 -29.05 -6.54
C HIS A 50 -42.28 -28.30 -7.58
N LEU A 51 -42.04 -27.00 -7.40
CA LEU A 51 -41.21 -26.16 -8.31
C LEU A 51 -39.74 -26.57 -8.33
N VAL A 52 -39.19 -27.10 -7.24
CA VAL A 52 -37.84 -27.66 -7.23
C VAL A 52 -37.73 -28.92 -8.08
N SER A 53 -38.77 -29.78 -8.06
CA SER A 53 -38.77 -31.00 -8.88
C SER A 53 -39.22 -30.77 -10.33
N ARG A 54 -40.13 -29.79 -10.57
CA ARG A 54 -40.67 -29.43 -11.89
C ARG A 54 -40.75 -27.92 -12.07
N PRO A 55 -39.66 -27.27 -12.42
CA PRO A 55 -39.56 -25.78 -12.44
C PRO A 55 -40.42 -25.09 -13.49
N HIS A 56 -40.92 -25.82 -14.49
CA HIS A 56 -41.79 -25.28 -15.56
C HIS A 56 -43.27 -25.47 -15.29
N ASP A 57 -43.65 -26.27 -14.29
CA ASP A 57 -45.07 -26.63 -13.98
C ASP A 57 -45.61 -25.78 -12.81
N LEU A 58 -45.96 -24.53 -13.13
CA LEU A 58 -46.53 -23.59 -12.16
C LEU A 58 -47.97 -24.02 -11.78
N ALA A 59 -48.74 -24.63 -12.71
CA ALA A 59 -50.10 -25.08 -12.47
C ALA A 59 -50.15 -26.28 -11.50
N GLY A 60 -49.22 -27.23 -11.63
CA GLY A 60 -49.06 -28.34 -10.69
C GLY A 60 -48.63 -27.93 -9.28
N ALA A 61 -47.93 -26.79 -9.15
CA ALA A 61 -47.56 -26.24 -7.86
C ALA A 61 -48.73 -25.62 -7.09
N TRP A 62 -49.79 -25.19 -7.79
CA TRP A 62 -50.99 -24.57 -7.20
C TRP A 62 -52.26 -25.23 -7.71
N PRO A 63 -52.58 -26.46 -7.27
CA PRO A 63 -53.70 -27.26 -7.79
C PRO A 63 -55.07 -26.63 -7.59
N ASP A 64 -55.22 -25.78 -6.58
CA ASP A 64 -56.51 -25.12 -6.27
C ASP A 64 -56.72 -23.81 -7.09
N THR A 65 -55.76 -23.47 -7.95
CA THR A 65 -55.82 -22.25 -8.79
C THR A 65 -55.93 -22.67 -10.24
N PRO A 66 -57.00 -22.25 -10.96
CA PRO A 66 -57.10 -22.54 -12.39
C PRO A 66 -55.86 -22.03 -13.16
N ALA A 67 -55.32 -22.85 -14.07
CA ALA A 67 -54.16 -22.53 -14.86
C ALA A 67 -54.32 -21.20 -15.66
N SER A 68 -55.54 -20.85 -16.02
CA SER A 68 -55.90 -19.58 -16.69
C SER A 68 -55.68 -18.31 -15.82
N ARG A 69 -55.55 -18.48 -14.50
CA ARG A 69 -55.33 -17.39 -13.53
C ARG A 69 -53.87 -17.29 -13.04
N LEU A 70 -53.01 -18.21 -13.48
CA LEU A 70 -51.59 -18.21 -13.19
C LEU A 70 -50.84 -17.59 -14.38
N SER A 71 -49.66 -17.05 -14.11
CA SER A 71 -48.79 -16.53 -15.17
C SER A 71 -48.03 -17.66 -15.86
N GLY A 72 -47.38 -17.34 -17.00
CA GLY A 72 -46.38 -18.21 -17.59
C GLY A 72 -45.14 -18.36 -16.70
N TRP A 73 -44.50 -19.54 -16.76
CA TRP A 73 -43.32 -19.85 -15.93
C TRP A 73 -42.16 -18.81 -16.09
N GLY A 74 -42.01 -18.24 -17.28
CA GLY A 74 -40.97 -17.23 -17.55
C GLY A 74 -41.20 -15.95 -16.75
N LEU A 75 -42.42 -15.46 -16.66
CA LEU A 75 -42.76 -14.27 -15.87
C LEU A 75 -42.59 -14.50 -14.36
N PHE A 76 -42.97 -15.68 -13.88
CA PHE A 76 -42.74 -16.08 -12.49
C PHE A 76 -41.28 -16.09 -12.12
N TRP A 77 -40.42 -16.79 -12.90
CA TRP A 77 -38.99 -16.86 -12.62
C TRP A 77 -38.28 -15.51 -12.79
N GLY A 78 -38.70 -14.71 -13.77
CA GLY A 78 -38.19 -13.35 -13.97
C GLY A 78 -38.43 -12.47 -12.73
N LEU A 79 -39.66 -12.48 -12.21
CA LEU A 79 -40.00 -11.72 -11.00
C LEU A 79 -39.34 -12.29 -9.73
N PHE A 80 -39.23 -13.61 -9.62
CA PHE A 80 -38.55 -14.26 -8.49
C PHE A 80 -37.06 -13.85 -8.44
N ILE A 81 -36.34 -13.89 -9.57
CA ILE A 81 -34.93 -13.48 -9.66
C ILE A 81 -34.80 -11.98 -9.41
N ALA A 82 -35.68 -11.15 -9.95
CA ALA A 82 -35.69 -9.71 -9.70
C ALA A 82 -35.86 -9.40 -8.18
N GLN A 83 -36.80 -10.04 -7.50
CA GLN A 83 -37.00 -9.88 -6.06
C GLN A 83 -35.79 -10.35 -5.26
N LEU A 84 -35.15 -11.46 -5.65
CA LEU A 84 -33.96 -12.00 -5.01
C LEU A 84 -32.79 -11.03 -5.13
N MET A 85 -32.60 -10.40 -6.30
CA MET A 85 -31.59 -9.38 -6.54
C MET A 85 -31.83 -8.11 -5.70
N VAL A 86 -33.07 -7.64 -5.62
CA VAL A 86 -33.44 -6.50 -4.76
C VAL A 86 -33.15 -6.81 -3.29
N LEU A 87 -33.52 -8.01 -2.82
CA LEU A 87 -33.26 -8.44 -1.45
C LEU A 87 -31.75 -8.53 -1.17
N PHE A 88 -30.99 -9.04 -2.10
CA PHE A 88 -29.52 -9.13 -2.00
C PHE A 88 -28.90 -7.73 -1.86
N VAL A 89 -29.25 -6.79 -2.74
CA VAL A 89 -28.76 -5.40 -2.68
C VAL A 89 -29.15 -4.73 -1.36
N LEU A 90 -30.39 -4.93 -0.92
CA LEU A 90 -30.87 -4.39 0.37
C LEU A 90 -30.09 -4.98 1.56
N THR A 91 -29.80 -6.27 1.52
CA THR A 91 -29.04 -6.96 2.57
C THR A 91 -27.62 -6.41 2.66
N VAL A 92 -26.93 -6.24 1.52
CA VAL A 92 -25.59 -5.65 1.45
C VAL A 92 -25.62 -4.21 1.97
N PHE A 93 -26.61 -3.43 1.58
CA PHE A 93 -26.79 -2.05 2.06
C PHE A 93 -26.99 -1.97 3.58
N VAL A 94 -27.89 -2.80 4.12
CA VAL A 94 -28.17 -2.85 5.56
C VAL A 94 -26.96 -3.31 6.35
N LEU A 95 -26.24 -4.35 5.90
CA LEU A 95 -25.01 -4.82 6.54
C LEU A 95 -23.93 -3.74 6.53
N GLY A 96 -23.76 -3.04 5.40
CA GLY A 96 -22.83 -1.93 5.28
C GLY A 96 -23.17 -0.76 6.21
N THR A 97 -24.45 -0.43 6.33
CA THR A 97 -24.93 0.65 7.21
C THR A 97 -24.77 0.28 8.70
N VAL A 98 -25.11 -0.95 9.07
CA VAL A 98 -24.95 -1.45 10.45
C VAL A 98 -23.47 -1.52 10.84
N ALA A 99 -22.60 -1.96 9.93
CA ALA A 99 -21.16 -1.99 10.17
C ALA A 99 -20.58 -0.58 10.42
N ARG A 100 -20.98 0.40 9.61
CA ARG A 100 -20.59 1.82 9.80
C ARG A 100 -21.11 2.38 11.12
N TRP A 101 -22.35 2.09 11.49
CA TRP A 101 -22.95 2.55 12.72
C TRP A 101 -22.29 1.93 13.97
N ARG A 102 -21.96 0.63 13.92
CA ARG A 102 -21.20 -0.06 14.98
C ARG A 102 -19.78 0.53 15.12
N ALA A 103 -19.11 0.82 14.01
CA ALA A 103 -17.79 1.46 14.03
C ALA A 103 -17.84 2.88 14.60
N GLY A 104 -18.89 3.66 14.26
CA GLY A 104 -19.12 4.99 14.83
C GLY A 104 -19.36 4.95 16.35
N ARG A 105 -20.19 4.01 16.83
CA ARG A 105 -20.40 3.84 18.29
C ARG A 105 -19.17 3.35 19.05
N ALA A 106 -18.34 2.50 18.43
CA ALA A 106 -17.09 2.06 19.04
C ALA A 106 -16.11 3.24 19.22
N ARG A 107 -16.04 4.14 18.22
CA ARG A 107 -15.23 5.38 18.30
C ARG A 107 -15.78 6.35 19.35
N ALA A 108 -17.08 6.57 19.42
CA ALA A 108 -17.70 7.44 20.44
C ALA A 108 -17.41 6.94 21.87
N ARG A 109 -17.51 5.62 22.10
CA ARG A 109 -17.16 5.02 23.42
C ARG A 109 -15.67 5.06 23.73
N ALA A 110 -14.79 5.04 22.73
CA ALA A 110 -13.36 5.21 22.92
C ALA A 110 -12.99 6.65 23.29
N VAL A 111 -13.66 7.64 22.70
CA VAL A 111 -13.51 9.07 23.07
C VAL A 111 -14.05 9.33 24.47
N GLU A 112 -15.18 8.73 24.87
CA GLU A 112 -15.79 8.88 26.19
C GLU A 112 -14.95 8.22 27.32
N ARG A 113 -14.18 7.16 26.98
CA ARG A 113 -13.22 6.51 27.91
C ARG A 113 -11.88 7.23 27.99
N ALA A 114 -11.55 8.09 27.02
CA ALA A 114 -10.42 8.99 27.06
C ALA A 114 -10.80 10.31 27.76
N GLU A 115 -11.38 10.24 28.97
CA GLU A 115 -11.58 11.40 29.84
C GLU A 115 -10.19 11.94 30.18
N PRO A 116 -9.91 13.25 29.96
CA PRO A 116 -8.61 13.81 30.25
C PRO A 116 -8.36 13.68 31.76
N ALA A 117 -7.23 13.07 32.13
CA ALA A 117 -6.76 13.12 33.51
C ALA A 117 -6.74 14.56 33.98
N PRO A 118 -7.23 14.89 35.18
CA PRO A 118 -7.27 16.26 35.69
C PRO A 118 -5.87 16.85 35.62
N ALA A 119 -5.75 18.01 34.98
CA ALA A 119 -4.51 18.76 34.86
C ALA A 119 -3.90 18.97 36.27
N PRO A 120 -2.59 18.71 36.47
CA PRO A 120 -1.96 19.01 37.75
C PRO A 120 -2.12 20.49 38.07
N ALA A 121 -2.55 20.81 39.29
CA ALA A 121 -2.73 22.17 39.76
C ALA A 121 -1.44 22.98 39.54
N PRO A 122 -1.50 24.23 39.11
CA PRO A 122 -0.32 25.06 38.90
C PRO A 122 0.41 25.25 40.22
N ALA A 123 1.71 24.91 40.23
CA ALA A 123 2.59 25.17 41.36
C ALA A 123 2.61 26.65 41.69
N PRO A 124 2.59 27.05 42.95
CA PRO A 124 2.65 28.47 43.37
C PRO A 124 3.97 29.09 42.89
N ALA A 125 3.85 30.30 42.31
CA ALA A 125 4.97 31.06 41.79
C ALA A 125 5.97 31.37 42.94
N PRO A 126 7.30 31.23 42.70
CA PRO A 126 8.29 31.66 43.69
C PRO A 126 8.30 33.19 43.80
N ALA A 127 8.35 33.64 45.06
CA ALA A 127 8.46 35.06 45.40
C ALA A 127 9.79 35.66 44.88
N PRO A 128 9.83 36.96 44.53
CA PRO A 128 11.05 37.58 44.02
C PRO A 128 12.08 37.75 45.12
N ALA A 129 13.30 37.26 44.88
CA ALA A 129 14.45 37.46 45.69
C ALA A 129 15.05 38.88 45.58
N PRO A 130 15.62 39.48 46.63
CA PRO A 130 16.18 40.80 46.58
C PRO A 130 17.48 40.86 45.77
N VAL A 131 17.64 42.00 45.07
CA VAL A 131 18.85 42.36 44.32
C VAL A 131 19.96 42.73 45.28
N GLU A 132 21.07 42.02 45.29
CA GLU A 132 22.34 42.47 45.89
C GLU A 132 23.41 42.59 44.82
N THR A 133 24.09 43.73 44.85
CA THR A 133 25.17 44.23 44.00
C THR A 133 26.49 43.46 44.22
N PRO A 134 27.38 43.44 43.22
CA PRO A 134 28.55 42.53 43.25
C PRO A 134 29.72 43.08 44.04
N GLN A 135 30.31 42.29 44.94
CA GLN A 135 31.66 42.49 45.39
C GLN A 135 32.54 41.31 44.94
N GLY A 136 33.64 41.70 44.31
CA GLY A 136 34.63 40.75 43.81
C GLY A 136 35.39 40.03 44.92
N TYR A 137 35.78 38.83 44.66
CA TYR A 137 36.85 38.13 45.37
C TYR A 137 37.68 37.22 44.43
N GLU A 138 38.94 37.25 44.69
CA GLU A 138 40.05 36.64 43.95
C GLU A 138 40.06 35.11 44.02
N VAL A 139 40.65 34.53 42.96
CA VAL A 139 40.93 33.11 42.78
C VAL A 139 42.22 32.72 43.51
N PRO A 140 42.27 31.62 44.27
CA PRO A 140 43.49 30.90 44.53
C PRO A 140 43.57 29.63 43.68
N VAL A 141 44.60 29.60 42.87
CA VAL A 141 45.12 28.44 42.15
C VAL A 141 45.73 27.46 43.15
N GLN A 142 45.20 26.27 43.27
CA GLN A 142 45.93 25.16 43.89
C GLN A 142 46.28 24.10 42.84
N ARG A 143 47.61 24.03 42.62
CA ARG A 143 48.32 23.04 41.85
C ARG A 143 48.43 21.77 42.70
N HIS A 144 47.91 20.64 42.26
CA HIS A 144 48.20 19.33 42.84
C HIS A 144 49.00 18.52 41.83
N GLU A 145 50.17 18.15 42.23
CA GLU A 145 51.17 17.31 41.58
C GLU A 145 50.69 15.86 41.48
N MET A 146 50.92 15.23 40.35
CA MET A 146 50.74 13.80 40.13
C MET A 146 51.93 13.00 40.71
N PRO A 147 51.70 11.85 41.33
CA PRO A 147 52.76 10.86 41.51
C PRO A 147 52.86 9.92 40.32
N VAL A 148 54.05 9.78 39.80
CA VAL A 148 54.50 8.80 38.84
C VAL A 148 54.57 7.42 39.49
N ALA A 149 54.02 6.37 38.89
CA ALA A 149 54.24 4.99 39.26
C ALA A 149 54.71 4.17 38.03
N PRO A 150 55.47 3.07 38.23
CA PRO A 150 56.55 2.66 37.34
C PRO A 150 56.09 1.71 36.20
N VAL A 151 56.88 1.78 35.13
CA VAL A 151 56.90 0.94 33.93
C VAL A 151 56.99 -0.54 34.27
N ALA A 152 56.04 -1.36 33.78
CA ALA A 152 56.13 -2.81 33.74
C ALA A 152 56.39 -3.29 32.28
N VAL A 153 57.34 -4.20 32.23
CA VAL A 153 57.97 -4.81 31.07
C VAL A 153 57.00 -5.54 30.16
N GLU A 154 57.16 -5.30 28.86
CA GLU A 154 56.51 -5.97 27.74
C GLU A 154 56.91 -7.46 27.63
N GLN A 155 55.92 -8.36 27.51
CA GLN A 155 56.10 -9.73 27.01
C GLN A 155 55.42 -9.87 25.67
N PRO A 156 56.04 -10.53 24.68
CA PRO A 156 55.43 -10.68 23.34
C PRO A 156 54.32 -11.71 23.33
N VAL A 157 53.16 -11.29 22.82
CA VAL A 157 52.01 -12.14 22.54
C VAL A 157 52.10 -12.63 21.08
N PRO A 158 51.81 -13.94 20.79
CA PRO A 158 51.90 -14.50 19.46
C PRO A 158 50.87 -13.90 18.52
N GLU A 159 51.28 -13.61 17.27
CA GLU A 159 50.40 -13.22 16.15
C GLU A 159 49.42 -14.36 15.86
N GLU A 160 48.12 -14.13 16.07
CA GLU A 160 47.05 -14.90 15.47
C GLU A 160 46.74 -14.36 14.07
N PRO A 161 46.38 -15.24 13.11
CA PRO A 161 46.18 -14.84 11.73
C PRO A 161 44.92 -13.96 11.59
N SER A 162 45.09 -12.85 10.90
CA SER A 162 44.04 -11.88 10.53
C SER A 162 42.83 -12.56 9.92
N ALA A 163 41.80 -12.77 10.71
CA ALA A 163 40.47 -13.06 10.21
C ALA A 163 39.96 -11.78 9.54
N HIS A 164 39.71 -11.85 8.23
CA HIS A 164 39.02 -10.80 7.50
C HIS A 164 37.69 -10.52 8.16
N HIS A 165 37.53 -9.35 8.75
CA HIS A 165 36.27 -8.90 9.32
C HIS A 165 35.31 -8.47 8.21
N PRO A 166 34.16 -9.12 8.06
CA PRO A 166 33.11 -8.66 7.15
C PRO A 166 32.35 -7.43 7.70
N ALA A 167 32.85 -6.78 8.74
CA ALA A 167 32.13 -5.73 9.47
C ALA A 167 32.19 -4.32 8.83
N GLU A 168 33.14 -4.05 7.93
CA GLU A 168 33.27 -2.70 7.36
C GLU A 168 32.23 -2.40 6.28
N ASN A 169 31.70 -3.42 5.61
CA ASN A 169 30.72 -3.26 4.53
C ASN A 169 29.27 -3.04 5.01
N ASN A 170 28.99 -3.01 6.32
CA ASN A 170 27.63 -2.89 6.87
C ASN A 170 27.30 -1.51 7.45
N ARG A 171 28.05 -0.46 7.12
CA ARG A 171 27.84 0.89 7.66
C ARG A 171 27.63 1.94 6.59
N VAL A 172 26.65 2.83 6.79
CA VAL A 172 26.41 4.05 6.00
C VAL A 172 26.71 5.24 6.90
N GLY A 173 27.68 6.09 6.54
CA GLY A 173 28.07 7.23 7.36
C GLY A 173 28.48 6.85 8.80
N GLY A 174 29.14 5.68 8.98
CA GLY A 174 29.52 5.15 10.29
C GLY A 174 28.42 4.40 11.05
N ARG A 175 27.21 4.23 10.47
CA ARG A 175 26.06 3.52 11.07
C ARG A 175 25.80 2.18 10.38
N GLU A 176 25.13 1.26 11.11
CA GLU A 176 24.64 0.02 10.51
C GLU A 176 23.62 0.32 9.41
N ARG A 177 23.70 -0.41 8.29
CA ARG A 177 22.80 -0.25 7.13
C ARG A 177 21.37 -0.69 7.41
N VAL A 178 21.19 -1.60 8.36
CA VAL A 178 19.89 -2.14 8.77
C VAL A 178 19.75 -1.99 10.28
N LEU A 179 18.67 -1.33 10.71
CA LEU A 179 18.35 -1.18 12.12
C LEU A 179 16.92 -1.65 12.40
N ILE A 180 16.77 -2.45 13.45
CA ILE A 180 15.46 -2.81 14.00
C ILE A 180 15.33 -2.13 15.35
N ALA A 181 14.37 -1.21 15.47
CA ALA A 181 14.22 -0.41 16.67
C ALA A 181 12.78 0.11 16.87
N PRO A 182 12.42 0.52 18.09
CA PRO A 182 11.18 1.24 18.37
C PRO A 182 11.06 2.54 17.56
N PRO A 183 9.83 3.08 17.37
CA PRO A 183 9.59 4.25 16.53
C PRO A 183 10.46 5.46 16.85
N GLU A 184 10.67 5.78 18.13
CA GLU A 184 11.46 6.93 18.57
C GLU A 184 12.94 6.80 18.19
N SER A 185 13.54 5.63 18.42
CA SER A 185 14.94 5.38 18.05
C SER A 185 15.13 5.39 16.54
N ARG A 186 14.17 4.84 15.77
CA ARG A 186 14.18 4.90 14.30
C ARG A 186 14.10 6.33 13.80
N ARG A 187 13.18 7.15 14.35
CA ARG A 187 13.04 8.56 14.01
C ARG A 187 14.34 9.32 14.28
N THR A 188 14.92 9.17 15.46
CA THR A 188 16.18 9.84 15.82
C THR A 188 17.31 9.45 14.86
N THR A 189 17.46 8.15 14.56
CA THR A 189 18.46 7.65 13.61
C THR A 189 18.22 8.16 12.21
N ALA A 190 16.97 8.16 11.73
CA ALA A 190 16.59 8.67 10.42
C ALA A 190 16.87 10.19 10.32
N ALA A 191 16.42 10.97 11.31
CA ALA A 191 16.63 12.42 11.33
C ALA A 191 18.12 12.78 11.30
N GLN A 192 18.93 12.06 12.06
CA GLN A 192 20.37 12.27 12.06
C GLN A 192 21.02 11.88 10.71
N ALA A 193 20.60 10.74 10.12
CA ALA A 193 21.10 10.32 8.80
C ALA A 193 20.74 11.32 7.70
N VAL A 194 19.53 11.90 7.74
CA VAL A 194 19.10 12.96 6.81
C VAL A 194 19.93 14.21 6.98
N ARG A 195 20.25 14.64 8.22
CA ARG A 195 21.06 15.84 8.48
C ARG A 195 22.52 15.66 8.07
N ASP A 196 23.08 14.46 8.30
CA ASP A 196 24.49 14.17 8.02
C ASP A 196 24.78 13.93 6.53
N ALA A 197 23.76 13.66 5.73
CA ALA A 197 23.94 13.43 4.29
C ALA A 197 24.44 14.69 3.57
N THR A 198 25.57 14.56 2.88
CA THR A 198 26.24 15.66 2.18
C THR A 198 25.70 15.92 0.77
N GLY A 199 25.11 14.90 0.14
CA GLY A 199 24.51 14.94 -1.20
C GLY A 199 22.98 14.93 -1.19
N PRO A 200 22.36 14.60 -2.34
CA PRO A 200 20.91 14.43 -2.43
C PRO A 200 20.41 13.31 -1.52
N VAL A 201 19.17 13.42 -1.05
CA VAL A 201 18.57 12.44 -0.12
C VAL A 201 17.17 12.04 -0.57
N LEU A 202 16.90 10.75 -0.54
CA LEU A 202 15.56 10.20 -0.62
C LEU A 202 15.15 9.69 0.76
N VAL A 203 14.05 10.24 1.31
CA VAL A 203 13.52 9.88 2.62
C VAL A 203 12.17 9.22 2.46
N VAL A 204 11.99 8.03 3.02
CA VAL A 204 10.70 7.34 3.13
C VAL A 204 10.37 7.20 4.60
N THR A 205 9.16 7.55 5.02
CA THR A 205 8.74 7.44 6.42
C THR A 205 7.22 7.34 6.59
N SER A 206 6.79 6.72 7.68
CA SER A 206 5.42 6.79 8.17
C SER A 206 5.19 7.96 9.15
N ASP A 207 6.26 8.63 9.59
CA ASP A 207 6.22 9.68 10.60
C ASP A 207 6.37 11.07 9.96
N PRO A 208 5.31 11.90 9.92
CA PRO A 208 5.37 13.25 9.34
C PRO A 208 6.29 14.20 10.13
N SER A 209 6.62 13.88 11.40
CA SER A 209 7.53 14.71 12.20
C SER A 209 8.95 14.71 11.65
N LEU A 210 9.38 13.62 10.97
CA LEU A 210 10.69 13.58 10.33
C LEU A 210 10.84 14.67 9.24
N TRP A 211 9.78 14.91 8.44
CA TRP A 211 9.73 16.04 7.53
C TRP A 211 9.85 17.37 8.28
N ALA A 212 9.03 17.58 9.30
CA ALA A 212 9.00 18.83 10.05
C ALA A 212 10.37 19.15 10.70
N GLU A 213 11.05 18.14 11.23
CA GLU A 213 12.34 18.28 11.93
C GLU A 213 13.55 18.50 11.02
N THR A 214 13.49 18.06 9.75
CA THR A 214 14.69 18.03 8.89
C THR A 214 14.60 18.90 7.65
N LYS A 215 13.40 19.30 7.21
CA LYS A 215 13.17 20.07 5.97
C LYS A 215 13.98 21.38 5.91
N ASP A 216 14.01 22.15 7.02
CA ASP A 216 14.66 23.46 7.04
C ASP A 216 16.19 23.37 7.00
N ALA A 217 16.75 22.31 7.59
CA ALA A 217 18.18 22.02 7.50
C ALA A 217 18.57 21.62 6.07
N ARG A 218 17.73 20.77 5.43
CA ARG A 218 17.96 20.31 4.05
C ARG A 218 17.72 21.41 3.01
N ALA A 219 16.76 22.30 3.25
CA ALA A 219 16.49 23.45 2.36
C ALA A 219 17.69 24.42 2.21
N LYS A 220 18.66 24.37 3.12
CA LYS A 220 19.91 25.15 3.01
C LYS A 220 20.93 24.51 2.07
N LEU A 221 20.79 23.22 1.76
CA LEU A 221 21.71 22.46 0.93
C LEU A 221 21.21 22.28 -0.51
N GLY A 222 19.88 22.24 -0.69
CA GLY A 222 19.25 22.07 -1.99
C GLY A 222 17.73 22.12 -1.90
N PRO A 223 17.01 21.98 -3.02
CA PRO A 223 15.56 21.99 -3.03
C PRO A 223 14.98 20.84 -2.21
N THR A 224 13.90 21.12 -1.47
CA THR A 224 13.18 20.11 -0.68
C THR A 224 11.79 19.87 -1.25
N HIS A 225 11.49 18.63 -1.57
CA HIS A 225 10.24 18.21 -2.15
C HIS A 225 9.54 17.20 -1.24
N LEU A 226 8.21 17.27 -1.18
CA LEU A 226 7.38 16.36 -0.39
C LEU A 226 6.32 15.70 -1.27
N TYR A 227 6.35 14.37 -1.34
CA TYR A 227 5.26 13.56 -1.88
C TYR A 227 4.47 12.94 -0.72
N ASP A 228 3.26 13.43 -0.50
CA ASP A 228 2.36 13.03 0.59
C ASP A 228 0.92 12.91 0.05
N PRO A 229 0.59 11.79 -0.60
CA PRO A 229 -0.71 11.61 -1.25
C PRO A 229 -1.88 11.48 -0.27
N THR A 230 -1.60 11.24 1.00
CA THR A 230 -2.60 11.08 2.07
C THR A 230 -2.73 12.30 2.97
N HIS A 231 -2.00 13.37 2.69
CA HIS A 231 -2.05 14.66 3.40
C HIS A 231 -1.77 14.53 4.90
N ARG A 232 -0.71 13.82 5.24
CA ARG A 232 -0.26 13.62 6.64
C ARG A 232 0.56 14.79 7.16
N CYS A 233 1.24 15.52 6.27
CA CYS A 233 2.02 16.71 6.62
C CYS A 233 1.18 17.99 6.47
N ASP A 234 1.34 18.90 7.41
CA ASP A 234 0.69 20.21 7.35
C ASP A 234 1.49 21.16 6.44
N THR A 235 1.25 21.07 5.15
CA THR A 235 1.84 21.94 4.13
C THR A 235 1.00 21.94 2.86
N PRO A 236 0.82 23.10 2.20
CA PRO A 236 0.15 23.17 0.92
C PRO A 236 1.07 22.72 -0.24
N ALA A 237 2.39 22.84 -0.08
CA ALA A 237 3.34 22.52 -1.13
C ALA A 237 3.65 21.03 -1.15
N ARG A 238 2.96 20.30 -2.03
CA ARG A 238 3.20 18.87 -2.29
C ARG A 238 3.59 18.66 -3.73
N LEU A 239 4.56 17.78 -3.95
CA LEU A 239 4.93 17.30 -5.27
C LEU A 239 3.87 16.32 -5.78
N HIS A 240 3.57 16.38 -7.07
CA HIS A 240 2.72 15.40 -7.75
C HIS A 240 3.58 14.56 -8.69
N TRP A 241 3.24 13.29 -8.85
CA TRP A 241 3.97 12.35 -9.68
C TRP A 241 3.03 11.38 -10.41
N SER A 242 3.23 11.21 -11.72
CA SER A 242 2.43 10.26 -12.50
C SER A 242 3.09 8.87 -12.55
N PRO A 243 2.38 7.80 -12.17
CA PRO A 243 2.86 6.45 -12.38
C PRO A 243 3.08 6.06 -13.85
N THR A 244 2.52 6.81 -14.81
CA THR A 244 2.71 6.58 -16.24
C THR A 244 3.95 7.28 -16.81
N ALA A 245 4.59 8.17 -16.05
CA ALA A 245 5.75 8.93 -16.52
C ALA A 245 6.91 8.00 -16.90
N GLY A 246 7.46 8.16 -18.11
CA GLY A 246 8.55 7.35 -18.66
C GLY A 246 8.15 5.95 -19.14
N CYS A 247 6.86 5.57 -19.02
CA CYS A 247 6.37 4.27 -19.46
C CYS A 247 6.16 4.14 -20.98
N GLU A 248 6.56 5.15 -21.75
CA GLU A 248 6.75 5.05 -23.21
C GLU A 248 7.81 4.01 -23.57
N ASP A 249 8.77 3.81 -22.67
CA ASP A 249 9.68 2.67 -22.71
C ASP A 249 9.05 1.46 -22.01
N LYS A 250 9.02 0.32 -22.73
CA LYS A 250 8.41 -0.94 -22.23
C LYS A 250 9.11 -1.47 -20.98
N GLN A 251 10.43 -1.30 -20.87
CA GLN A 251 11.19 -1.77 -19.71
C GLN A 251 10.89 -0.93 -18.47
N THR A 252 10.80 0.38 -18.62
CA THR A 252 10.36 1.30 -17.55
C THR A 252 8.94 0.96 -17.11
N ALA A 253 8.03 0.66 -18.04
CA ALA A 253 6.68 0.23 -17.73
C ALA A 253 6.66 -1.12 -16.97
N LEU A 254 7.56 -2.06 -17.28
CA LEU A 254 7.72 -3.32 -16.57
C LEU A 254 8.20 -3.10 -15.12
N HIS A 255 9.24 -2.31 -14.92
CA HIS A 255 9.75 -1.97 -13.59
C HIS A 255 8.67 -1.27 -12.75
N ARG A 256 7.92 -0.35 -13.35
CA ARG A 256 6.80 0.34 -12.71
C ARG A 256 5.67 -0.60 -12.30
N ALA A 257 5.25 -1.51 -13.18
CA ALA A 257 4.23 -2.50 -12.89
C ALA A 257 4.67 -3.46 -11.78
N THR A 258 5.93 -3.91 -11.81
CA THR A 258 6.51 -4.76 -10.76
C THR A 258 6.50 -4.06 -9.41
N ALA A 259 6.88 -2.78 -9.34
CA ALA A 259 6.90 -2.01 -8.12
C ALA A 259 5.48 -1.72 -7.57
N LEU A 260 4.51 -1.40 -8.44
CA LEU A 260 3.11 -1.21 -8.05
C LEU A 260 2.48 -2.49 -7.49
N LEU A 261 2.82 -3.64 -8.05
CA LEU A 261 2.29 -4.93 -7.61
C LEU A 261 2.99 -5.50 -6.39
N ALA A 262 4.22 -5.10 -6.10
CA ALA A 262 5.04 -5.67 -5.04
C ALA A 262 4.34 -5.76 -3.66
N PRO A 263 3.62 -4.73 -3.18
CA PRO A 263 2.93 -4.80 -1.90
C PRO A 263 1.76 -5.79 -1.85
N VAL A 264 1.07 -5.99 -2.97
CA VAL A 264 -0.17 -6.78 -3.07
C VAL A 264 0.04 -8.16 -3.65
N ARG A 265 1.20 -8.40 -4.26
CA ARG A 265 1.54 -9.65 -4.92
C ARG A 265 1.58 -10.81 -3.93
N PRO A 266 1.00 -11.98 -4.26
CA PRO A 266 1.17 -13.19 -3.48
C PRO A 266 2.63 -13.65 -3.50
N THR A 267 3.10 -14.21 -2.37
CA THR A 267 4.48 -14.65 -2.20
C THR A 267 4.68 -16.14 -2.48
N ALA A 268 3.60 -16.92 -2.55
CA ALA A 268 3.68 -18.34 -2.82
C ALA A 268 4.11 -18.62 -4.27
N ARG A 269 5.00 -19.61 -4.48
CA ARG A 269 5.49 -19.96 -5.82
C ARG A 269 4.38 -20.46 -6.75
N ILE A 270 3.35 -21.09 -6.21
CA ILE A 270 2.21 -21.58 -7.00
C ILE A 270 1.46 -20.43 -7.68
N ASP A 271 1.46 -19.24 -7.09
CA ASP A 271 0.77 -18.07 -7.61
C ASP A 271 1.60 -17.25 -8.61
N GLN A 272 2.81 -17.72 -8.94
CA GLN A 272 3.74 -16.99 -9.82
C GLN A 272 3.11 -16.69 -11.18
N ALA A 273 2.40 -17.66 -11.78
CA ALA A 273 1.76 -17.48 -13.09
C ALA A 273 0.67 -16.39 -13.09
N VAL A 274 -0.06 -16.24 -11.96
CA VAL A 274 -1.03 -15.17 -11.75
C VAL A 274 -0.32 -13.83 -11.63
N ALA A 275 0.75 -13.77 -10.83
CA ALA A 275 1.54 -12.56 -10.64
C ALA A 275 2.19 -12.08 -11.95
N ASP A 276 2.66 -12.99 -12.80
CA ASP A 276 3.23 -12.67 -14.10
C ASP A 276 2.16 -12.15 -15.09
N THR A 277 0.96 -12.74 -15.04
CA THR A 277 -0.18 -12.24 -15.82
C THR A 277 -0.59 -10.83 -15.37
N ALA A 278 -0.67 -10.58 -14.05
CA ALA A 278 -0.97 -9.25 -13.50
C ALA A 278 0.09 -8.22 -13.91
N THR A 279 1.38 -8.61 -13.86
CA THR A 279 2.49 -7.76 -14.30
C THR A 279 2.37 -7.42 -15.78
N THR A 280 2.02 -8.39 -16.62
CA THR A 280 1.81 -8.18 -18.07
C THR A 280 0.64 -7.24 -18.34
N LEU A 281 -0.49 -7.41 -17.65
CA LEU A 281 -1.64 -6.52 -17.76
C LEU A 281 -1.26 -5.08 -17.37
N LEU A 282 -0.72 -4.90 -16.16
CA LEU A 282 -0.42 -3.56 -15.64
C LEU A 282 0.67 -2.85 -16.44
N ARG A 283 1.74 -3.56 -16.84
CA ARG A 283 2.78 -3.04 -17.73
C ARG A 283 2.18 -2.54 -19.06
N SER A 284 1.32 -3.35 -19.68
CA SER A 284 0.71 -3.01 -20.97
C SER A 284 -0.21 -1.80 -20.84
N TYR A 285 -0.96 -1.68 -19.74
CA TYR A 285 -1.81 -0.51 -19.48
C TYR A 285 -1.00 0.76 -19.27
N LEU A 286 0.09 0.68 -18.48
CA LEU A 286 1.00 1.81 -18.25
C LEU A 286 1.65 2.26 -19.56
N HIS A 287 2.16 1.32 -20.35
CA HIS A 287 2.77 1.60 -21.65
C HIS A 287 1.78 2.26 -22.62
N ALA A 288 0.56 1.70 -22.78
CA ALA A 288 -0.47 2.28 -23.60
C ALA A 288 -0.87 3.70 -23.15
N ALA A 289 -1.01 3.92 -21.84
CA ALA A 289 -1.35 5.23 -21.29
C ALA A 289 -0.27 6.27 -21.57
N ALA A 290 1.01 5.90 -21.38
CA ALA A 290 2.14 6.78 -21.63
C ALA A 290 2.25 7.18 -23.09
N LEU A 291 2.11 6.24 -24.03
CA LEU A 291 2.17 6.50 -25.47
C LEU A 291 1.19 7.58 -25.95
N GLU A 292 -0.01 7.61 -25.37
CA GLU A 292 -1.04 8.61 -25.71
C GLU A 292 -1.14 9.77 -24.71
N ASN A 293 -0.15 9.93 -23.80
CA ASN A 293 -0.17 10.94 -22.74
C ASN A 293 -1.46 10.89 -21.89
N ARG A 294 -2.02 9.69 -21.69
CA ARG A 294 -3.19 9.49 -20.84
C ARG A 294 -2.78 9.42 -19.38
N THR A 295 -3.64 9.94 -18.53
CA THR A 295 -3.43 9.93 -17.08
C THR A 295 -3.63 8.53 -16.49
N VAL A 296 -3.12 8.31 -15.28
CA VAL A 296 -3.31 7.08 -14.51
C VAL A 296 -4.78 6.69 -14.29
N ARG A 297 -5.72 7.63 -14.45
CA ARG A 297 -7.17 7.35 -14.41
C ARG A 297 -7.59 6.34 -15.50
N HIS A 298 -6.96 6.37 -16.67
CA HIS A 298 -7.24 5.40 -17.74
C HIS A 298 -6.69 4.03 -17.37
N VAL A 299 -5.47 3.96 -16.80
CA VAL A 299 -4.89 2.71 -16.29
C VAL A 299 -5.80 2.09 -15.23
N HIS A 300 -6.29 2.90 -14.28
CA HIS A 300 -7.23 2.44 -13.24
C HIS A 300 -8.55 1.94 -13.83
N ARG A 301 -9.10 2.60 -14.86
CA ARG A 301 -10.31 2.16 -15.55
C ARG A 301 -10.10 0.83 -16.28
N TRP A 302 -8.97 0.68 -16.97
CA TRP A 302 -8.63 -0.56 -17.68
C TRP A 302 -8.37 -1.71 -16.71
N SER A 303 -7.75 -1.46 -15.56
CA SER A 303 -7.55 -2.48 -14.51
C SER A 303 -8.86 -3.02 -13.93
N GLN A 304 -9.95 -2.25 -14.05
CA GLN A 304 -11.31 -2.67 -13.68
C GLN A 304 -12.05 -3.40 -14.83
N GLY A 305 -11.37 -3.71 -15.94
CA GLY A 305 -11.98 -4.36 -17.11
C GLY A 305 -12.77 -3.44 -18.03
N THR A 306 -12.85 -2.13 -17.72
CA THR A 306 -13.64 -1.18 -18.51
C THR A 306 -12.82 -0.56 -19.63
N GLN A 307 -13.31 -0.61 -20.87
CA GLN A 307 -12.68 -0.01 -22.07
C GLN A 307 -11.25 -0.52 -22.35
N VAL A 308 -10.92 -1.76 -21.99
CA VAL A 308 -9.58 -2.36 -22.18
C VAL A 308 -9.16 -2.38 -23.66
N GLN A 309 -10.12 -2.45 -24.57
CA GLN A 309 -9.87 -2.42 -26.02
C GLN A 309 -9.19 -1.14 -26.49
N ASP A 310 -9.31 -0.03 -25.76
CA ASP A 310 -8.57 1.19 -26.06
C ASP A 310 -7.07 0.99 -25.87
N ALA A 311 -6.66 0.32 -24.80
CA ALA A 311 -5.25 0.00 -24.56
C ALA A 311 -4.69 -0.94 -25.65
N VAL A 312 -5.45 -1.97 -26.04
CA VAL A 312 -5.07 -2.89 -27.12
C VAL A 312 -4.91 -2.13 -28.44
N ARG A 313 -5.87 -1.25 -28.77
CA ARG A 313 -5.83 -0.42 -29.99
C ARG A 313 -4.60 0.47 -29.99
N THR A 314 -4.33 1.18 -28.90
CA THR A 314 -3.15 2.04 -28.77
C THR A 314 -1.87 1.25 -29.02
N LEU A 315 -1.69 0.10 -28.37
CA LEU A 315 -0.50 -0.75 -28.53
C LEU A 315 -0.37 -1.34 -29.93
N ARG A 316 -1.47 -1.50 -30.68
CA ARG A 316 -1.47 -2.02 -32.05
C ARG A 316 -1.15 -0.94 -33.09
N THR A 317 -1.57 0.31 -32.87
CA THR A 317 -1.54 1.35 -33.90
C THR A 317 -0.51 2.45 -33.64
N HIS A 318 -0.07 2.64 -32.41
CA HIS A 318 0.85 3.73 -32.08
C HIS A 318 2.27 3.44 -32.59
N PRO A 319 2.91 4.35 -33.34
CA PRO A 319 4.21 4.09 -33.99
C PRO A 319 5.36 3.84 -33.02
N LYS A 320 5.27 4.30 -31.76
CA LYS A 320 6.26 4.08 -30.71
C LYS A 320 5.90 2.89 -29.79
N ALA A 321 4.84 2.15 -30.10
CA ALA A 321 4.51 0.95 -29.30
C ALA A 321 5.59 -0.11 -29.47
N ALA A 322 5.97 -0.74 -28.37
CA ALA A 322 6.98 -1.79 -28.41
C ALA A 322 6.47 -2.99 -29.24
N PRO A 323 7.32 -3.58 -30.09
CA PRO A 323 6.95 -4.74 -30.90
C PRO A 323 6.35 -5.86 -30.02
N GLY A 324 5.21 -6.43 -30.49
CA GLY A 324 4.52 -7.51 -29.79
C GLY A 324 3.69 -7.11 -28.57
N ALA A 325 3.74 -5.85 -28.10
CA ALA A 325 3.05 -5.41 -26.89
C ALA A 325 1.53 -5.60 -26.91
N ALA A 326 0.89 -5.39 -28.07
CA ALA A 326 -0.55 -5.65 -28.24
C ALA A 326 -0.88 -7.15 -28.10
N GLY A 327 -0.10 -8.02 -28.72
CA GLY A 327 -0.28 -9.49 -28.63
C GLY A 327 -0.06 -10.01 -27.21
N GLU A 328 0.92 -9.47 -26.46
CA GLU A 328 1.14 -9.82 -25.05
C GLU A 328 -0.06 -9.43 -24.17
N LEU A 329 -0.64 -8.24 -24.39
CA LEU A 329 -1.86 -7.81 -23.69
C LEU A 329 -3.04 -8.71 -24.04
N GLU A 330 -3.26 -8.99 -25.33
CA GLU A 330 -4.33 -9.89 -25.79
C GLU A 330 -4.19 -11.30 -25.22
N ALA A 331 -2.97 -11.85 -25.20
CA ALA A 331 -2.70 -13.15 -24.60
C ALA A 331 -3.02 -13.18 -23.10
N ALA A 332 -2.70 -12.09 -22.37
CA ALA A 332 -3.04 -11.97 -20.95
C ALA A 332 -4.56 -11.84 -20.72
N LEU A 333 -5.27 -11.13 -21.61
CA LEU A 333 -6.73 -10.95 -21.53
C LEU A 333 -7.51 -12.22 -21.95
N THR A 334 -6.91 -13.08 -22.76
CA THR A 334 -7.49 -14.37 -23.20
C THR A 334 -6.95 -15.56 -22.43
N ALA A 335 -6.14 -15.34 -21.39
CA ALA A 335 -5.65 -16.40 -20.51
C ALA A 335 -6.81 -17.17 -19.86
N HIS A 336 -6.50 -18.32 -19.25
CA HIS A 336 -7.50 -19.12 -18.54
C HIS A 336 -8.30 -18.23 -17.56
N PRO A 337 -9.65 -18.31 -17.55
CA PRO A 337 -10.52 -17.35 -16.85
C PRO A 337 -10.12 -17.10 -15.40
N GLU A 338 -9.92 -18.15 -14.60
CA GLU A 338 -9.54 -18.01 -13.19
C GLU A 338 -8.23 -17.21 -13.01
N ARG A 339 -7.20 -17.55 -13.80
CA ARG A 339 -5.91 -16.85 -13.73
C ARG A 339 -6.05 -15.40 -14.16
N ARG A 340 -6.80 -15.12 -15.22
CA ARG A 340 -7.07 -13.77 -15.71
C ARG A 340 -7.80 -12.94 -14.67
N ASP A 341 -8.86 -13.48 -14.08
CA ASP A 341 -9.73 -12.76 -13.15
C ASP A 341 -8.97 -12.42 -11.85
N ILE A 342 -8.18 -13.34 -11.30
CA ILE A 342 -7.31 -13.07 -10.15
C ILE A 342 -6.21 -12.05 -10.51
N ALA A 343 -5.60 -12.15 -11.69
CA ALA A 343 -4.59 -11.20 -12.14
C ALA A 343 -5.19 -9.79 -12.31
N GLN A 344 -6.40 -9.69 -12.83
CA GLN A 344 -7.13 -8.42 -12.95
C GLN A 344 -7.50 -7.84 -11.58
N GLU A 345 -7.93 -8.68 -10.64
CA GLU A 345 -8.16 -8.26 -9.25
C GLU A 345 -6.89 -7.71 -8.60
N LEU A 346 -5.73 -8.36 -8.79
CA LEU A 346 -4.45 -7.87 -8.28
C LEU A 346 -4.08 -6.50 -8.86
N THR A 347 -4.27 -6.28 -10.17
CA THR A 347 -4.03 -4.97 -10.79
C THR A 347 -4.98 -3.90 -10.27
N GLY A 348 -6.26 -4.23 -10.09
CA GLY A 348 -7.27 -3.35 -9.51
C GLY A 348 -6.94 -2.98 -8.06
N ARG A 349 -6.49 -3.97 -7.27
CA ARG A 349 -6.07 -3.78 -5.87
C ARG A 349 -4.85 -2.87 -5.76
N ALA A 350 -3.83 -3.04 -6.60
CA ALA A 350 -2.65 -2.16 -6.63
C ALA A 350 -2.99 -0.70 -6.93
N LEU A 351 -4.07 -0.45 -7.65
CA LEU A 351 -4.53 0.88 -8.04
C LEU A 351 -5.75 1.39 -7.27
N ALA A 352 -6.25 0.62 -6.27
CA ALA A 352 -7.49 0.92 -5.55
C ALA A 352 -7.50 2.30 -4.89
N ALA A 353 -6.34 2.77 -4.42
CA ALA A 353 -6.19 4.09 -3.79
C ALA A 353 -6.54 5.26 -4.72
N LEU A 354 -6.49 5.07 -6.04
CA LEU A 354 -6.87 6.09 -7.03
C LEU A 354 -8.38 6.43 -7.05
N SER A 355 -9.21 5.68 -6.32
CA SER A 355 -10.60 6.05 -6.03
C SER A 355 -10.69 7.30 -5.16
N THR A 356 -9.69 7.56 -4.30
CA THR A 356 -9.60 8.73 -3.42
C THR A 356 -9.14 9.95 -4.23
N VAL A 357 -9.81 11.09 -4.03
CA VAL A 357 -9.55 12.33 -4.81
C VAL A 357 -8.11 12.82 -4.61
N ASN A 358 -7.68 12.98 -3.35
CA ASN A 358 -6.34 13.49 -3.03
C ASN A 358 -5.23 12.64 -3.64
N ILE A 359 -5.35 11.30 -3.53
CA ILE A 359 -4.35 10.37 -4.10
C ILE A 359 -4.32 10.46 -5.62
N ARG A 360 -5.48 10.62 -6.25
CA ARG A 360 -5.59 10.78 -7.70
C ARG A 360 -5.02 12.11 -8.17
N GLU A 361 -5.18 13.18 -7.41
CA GLU A 361 -4.56 14.48 -7.65
C GLU A 361 -3.04 14.39 -7.50
N ALA A 362 -2.54 13.76 -6.44
CA ALA A 362 -1.12 13.51 -6.23
C ALA A 362 -0.47 12.72 -7.38
N CYS A 363 -1.27 11.98 -8.17
CA CYS A 363 -0.82 11.27 -9.37
C CYS A 363 -0.97 12.08 -10.67
N THR A 364 -1.26 13.38 -10.60
CA THR A 364 -1.46 14.25 -11.77
C THR A 364 -0.50 15.44 -11.69
N PRO A 365 0.78 15.24 -12.05
CA PRO A 365 1.80 16.29 -11.96
C PRO A 365 1.55 17.41 -12.96
N ASN A 366 1.93 18.62 -12.59
CA ASN A 366 2.15 19.71 -13.51
C ASN A 366 3.58 19.65 -14.10
N ARG A 367 3.91 20.56 -15.00
CA ARG A 367 5.23 20.59 -15.63
C ARG A 367 6.36 20.88 -14.63
N THR A 368 6.12 21.71 -13.64
CA THR A 368 7.09 22.05 -12.60
C THR A 368 7.41 20.86 -11.71
N ASP A 369 6.40 20.07 -11.33
CA ASP A 369 6.60 18.85 -10.53
C ASP A 369 7.48 17.82 -11.27
N ALA A 370 7.25 17.64 -12.58
CA ALA A 370 8.03 16.71 -13.39
C ALA A 370 9.51 17.15 -13.48
N LEU A 371 9.76 18.46 -13.71
CA LEU A 371 11.12 19.02 -13.74
C LEU A 371 11.81 18.90 -12.39
N ALA A 372 11.11 19.24 -11.30
CA ALA A 372 11.64 19.12 -9.94
C ALA A 372 12.07 17.71 -9.59
N LEU A 373 11.28 16.70 -9.97
CA LEU A 373 11.62 15.30 -9.76
C LEU A 373 12.78 14.84 -10.64
N ASP A 374 12.96 15.48 -11.78
CA ASP A 374 14.04 15.18 -12.71
C ASP A 374 15.39 15.78 -12.27
N SER A 375 15.39 16.91 -11.61
CA SER A 375 16.62 17.68 -11.30
C SER A 375 17.08 17.55 -9.84
N PHE A 376 16.23 17.12 -8.89
CA PHE A 376 16.55 17.19 -7.47
C PHE A 376 17.85 16.47 -7.08
N VAL A 377 18.21 15.39 -7.77
CA VAL A 377 19.45 14.64 -7.51
C VAL A 377 20.65 15.49 -7.91
N ASP A 378 20.61 16.11 -9.09
CA ASP A 378 21.69 16.96 -9.61
C ASP A 378 21.85 18.26 -8.79
N GLU A 379 20.76 18.76 -8.21
CA GLU A 379 20.70 19.95 -7.38
C GLU A 379 21.03 19.70 -5.89
N GLY A 380 21.44 18.48 -5.51
CA GLY A 380 21.66 18.12 -4.11
C GLY A 380 20.42 18.16 -3.24
N GLY A 381 19.25 18.05 -3.85
CA GLY A 381 17.96 18.20 -3.21
C GLY A 381 17.56 17.04 -2.31
N THR A 382 16.44 17.19 -1.63
CA THR A 382 15.87 16.15 -0.77
C THR A 382 14.42 15.87 -1.16
N LEU A 383 14.11 14.61 -1.42
CA LEU A 383 12.76 14.15 -1.69
C LEU A 383 12.25 13.34 -0.50
N TYR A 384 11.18 13.81 0.13
CA TYR A 384 10.47 13.10 1.19
C TYR A 384 9.22 12.42 0.64
N LEU A 385 9.06 11.14 0.99
CA LEU A 385 7.85 10.37 0.76
C LEU A 385 7.24 10.01 2.12
N VAL A 386 6.07 10.55 2.38
CA VAL A 386 5.34 10.30 3.63
C VAL A 386 4.09 9.49 3.32
N GLY A 387 3.93 8.36 4.00
CA GLY A 387 2.81 7.46 3.78
C GLY A 387 2.26 6.85 5.05
N GLU A 388 1.12 6.21 4.93
CA GLU A 388 0.55 5.43 6.03
C GLU A 388 1.37 4.16 6.26
N SER A 389 1.50 3.77 7.52
CA SER A 389 2.05 2.48 7.87
C SER A 389 0.99 1.40 7.72
N ILE A 390 1.20 0.46 6.79
CA ILE A 390 0.23 -0.58 6.43
C ILE A 390 0.84 -1.95 6.72
N GLU A 391 0.22 -2.68 7.65
CA GLU A 391 0.69 -4.02 8.04
C GLU A 391 0.23 -5.10 7.05
N ASP A 392 -1.02 -5.04 6.58
CA ASP A 392 -1.56 -5.97 5.59
C ASP A 392 -2.00 -5.28 4.29
N PRO A 393 -1.08 -5.05 3.34
CA PRO A 393 -1.42 -4.42 2.07
C PRO A 393 -2.18 -5.34 1.11
N ARG A 394 -2.30 -6.63 1.41
CA ARG A 394 -3.10 -7.54 0.58
C ARG A 394 -4.59 -7.27 0.75
N SER A 395 -5.02 -6.87 1.94
CA SER A 395 -6.42 -6.48 2.20
C SER A 395 -6.67 -5.00 1.91
N THR A 396 -5.80 -4.11 2.39
CA THR A 396 -5.95 -2.65 2.28
C THR A 396 -4.61 -1.98 1.94
N PRO A 397 -4.22 -1.94 0.66
CA PRO A 397 -2.91 -1.44 0.27
C PRO A 397 -2.75 0.08 0.43
N GLY A 398 -3.83 0.86 0.52
CA GLY A 398 -3.76 2.31 0.57
C GLY A 398 -2.91 2.90 -0.56
N ALA A 399 -2.10 3.92 -0.26
CA ALA A 399 -1.17 4.52 -1.21
C ALA A 399 0.18 3.78 -1.33
N MET A 400 0.42 2.71 -0.56
CA MET A 400 1.69 1.96 -0.55
C MET A 400 2.18 1.54 -1.94
N PRO A 401 1.35 1.01 -2.87
CA PRO A 401 1.80 0.68 -4.23
C PRO A 401 2.37 1.88 -4.98
N LEU A 402 1.76 3.05 -4.85
CA LEU A 402 2.21 4.28 -5.50
C LEU A 402 3.53 4.79 -4.91
N LEU A 403 3.66 4.75 -3.58
CA LEU A 403 4.90 5.10 -2.88
C LEU A 403 6.04 4.14 -3.27
N THR A 404 5.79 2.83 -3.28
CA THR A 404 6.77 1.83 -3.73
C THR A 404 7.22 2.08 -5.18
N ALA A 405 6.29 2.42 -6.06
CA ALA A 405 6.59 2.70 -7.46
C ALA A 405 7.39 3.99 -7.65
N LEU A 406 7.14 5.03 -6.85
CA LEU A 406 7.91 6.27 -6.90
C LEU A 406 9.33 6.06 -6.36
N VAL A 407 9.50 5.42 -5.20
CA VAL A 407 10.82 5.06 -4.65
C VAL A 407 11.63 4.24 -5.66
N SER A 408 11.00 3.18 -6.22
CA SER A 408 11.64 2.34 -7.24
C SER A 408 12.08 3.15 -8.47
N SER A 409 11.27 4.11 -8.89
CA SER A 409 11.58 5.01 -10.03
C SER A 409 12.78 5.91 -9.77
N VAL A 410 12.89 6.46 -8.55
CA VAL A 410 14.01 7.30 -8.15
C VAL A 410 15.30 6.48 -8.05
N VAL A 411 15.23 5.29 -7.44
CA VAL A 411 16.38 4.37 -7.35
C VAL A 411 16.89 3.97 -8.74
N GLU A 412 15.96 3.59 -9.63
CA GLU A 412 16.31 3.21 -11.00
C GLU A 412 16.92 4.36 -11.79
N ARG A 413 16.44 5.57 -11.56
CA ARG A 413 17.06 6.78 -12.12
C ARG A 413 18.48 6.97 -11.59
N GLY A 414 18.69 6.86 -10.28
CA GLY A 414 20.00 6.95 -9.66
C GLY A 414 20.99 5.93 -10.24
N ARG A 415 20.56 4.68 -10.42
CA ARG A 415 21.36 3.63 -11.07
C ARG A 415 21.75 3.99 -12.50
N ARG A 416 20.81 4.46 -13.31
CA ARG A 416 21.10 4.91 -14.68
C ARG A 416 22.04 6.12 -14.73
N MET A 417 21.96 7.01 -13.75
CA MET A 417 22.90 8.13 -13.64
C MET A 417 24.32 7.62 -13.28
N ALA A 418 24.42 6.68 -12.33
CA ALA A 418 25.67 6.04 -11.97
C ALA A 418 26.32 5.32 -13.17
N GLU A 419 25.55 4.55 -13.95
CA GLU A 419 26.01 3.85 -15.15
C GLU A 419 26.55 4.80 -16.23
N ARG A 420 26.04 6.03 -16.31
CA ARG A 420 26.49 7.07 -17.26
C ARG A 420 27.69 7.86 -16.74
N SER A 421 27.94 7.80 -15.44
CA SER A 421 29.12 8.45 -14.83
C SER A 421 30.40 7.71 -15.24
N SER A 422 31.48 8.44 -15.42
CA SER A 422 32.81 7.89 -15.74
C SER A 422 33.36 6.97 -14.64
N SER A 423 32.93 7.17 -13.40
CA SER A 423 33.31 6.37 -12.23
C SER A 423 32.41 5.15 -11.99
N GLY A 424 31.28 5.00 -12.73
CA GLY A 424 30.29 3.98 -12.51
C GLY A 424 29.45 4.20 -11.22
N ARG A 425 29.56 5.37 -10.59
CA ARG A 425 28.86 5.72 -9.34
C ARG A 425 28.38 7.16 -9.35
N LEU A 426 27.36 7.43 -8.52
CA LEU A 426 26.93 8.82 -8.26
C LEU A 426 27.93 9.54 -7.35
N ASP A 427 28.28 10.77 -7.74
CA ASP A 427 29.08 11.71 -6.94
C ASP A 427 28.52 13.14 -7.13
N PRO A 428 27.98 13.77 -6.07
CA PRO A 428 27.76 13.24 -4.72
C PRO A 428 26.75 12.08 -4.66
N PRO A 429 26.89 11.17 -3.68
CA PRO A 429 26.02 10.00 -3.56
C PRO A 429 24.58 10.38 -3.18
N LEU A 430 23.60 9.68 -3.75
CA LEU A 430 22.20 9.78 -3.35
C LEU A 430 21.95 8.88 -2.12
N THR A 431 21.81 9.49 -0.94
CA THR A 431 21.56 8.77 0.29
C THR A 431 20.10 8.35 0.40
N LEU A 432 19.85 7.07 0.66
CA LEU A 432 18.51 6.52 0.87
C LEU A 432 18.26 6.30 2.36
N VAL A 433 17.34 7.07 2.97
CA VAL A 433 16.90 6.90 4.37
C VAL A 433 15.48 6.34 4.35
N LEU A 434 15.37 5.04 4.61
CA LEU A 434 14.18 4.25 4.42
C LEU A 434 13.59 3.84 5.79
N ASP A 435 12.90 4.78 6.46
CA ASP A 435 12.22 4.51 7.72
C ASP A 435 10.87 3.82 7.51
N ASP A 436 10.64 2.75 8.27
CA ASP A 436 9.43 1.92 8.21
C ASP A 436 9.15 1.36 6.80
N ILE A 437 10.21 1.09 6.05
CA ILE A 437 10.13 0.78 4.60
C ILE A 437 9.22 -0.41 4.30
N ALA A 438 9.18 -1.42 5.17
CA ALA A 438 8.33 -2.60 5.00
C ALA A 438 6.83 -2.29 5.10
N ALA A 439 6.46 -1.21 5.79
CA ALA A 439 5.07 -0.81 6.01
C ALA A 439 4.64 0.40 5.17
N VAL A 440 5.58 1.15 4.58
CA VAL A 440 5.29 2.35 3.79
C VAL A 440 5.49 2.12 2.30
N ALA A 441 6.62 1.53 1.92
CA ALA A 441 6.98 1.34 0.51
C ALA A 441 7.94 0.14 0.34
N PRO A 442 7.47 -1.11 0.41
CA PRO A 442 8.32 -2.30 0.34
C PRO A 442 8.99 -2.43 -1.03
N LEU A 443 10.21 -1.92 -1.12
CA LEU A 443 10.98 -1.81 -2.34
C LEU A 443 11.52 -3.18 -2.79
N PRO A 444 11.18 -3.68 -3.99
CA PRO A 444 11.67 -4.99 -4.46
C PRO A 444 13.19 -5.07 -4.57
N GLN A 445 13.85 -3.95 -4.87
CA GLN A 445 15.30 -3.84 -5.04
C GLN A 445 16.07 -3.64 -3.72
N LEU A 446 15.40 -3.59 -2.57
CA LEU A 446 16.05 -3.32 -1.28
C LEU A 446 17.20 -4.30 -0.96
N PRO A 447 17.08 -5.63 -1.20
CA PRO A 447 18.19 -6.55 -0.96
C PRO A 447 19.44 -6.19 -1.78
N ASP A 448 19.26 -5.80 -3.05
CA ASP A 448 20.36 -5.42 -3.94
C ASP A 448 20.99 -4.07 -3.52
N LEU A 449 20.18 -3.11 -3.09
CA LEU A 449 20.67 -1.83 -2.57
C LEU A 449 21.50 -2.01 -1.29
N LEU A 450 21.06 -2.87 -0.40
CA LEU A 450 21.82 -3.19 0.83
C LEU A 450 23.11 -3.97 0.52
N ALA A 451 23.15 -4.75 -0.54
CA ALA A 451 24.35 -5.50 -0.95
C ALA A 451 25.38 -4.60 -1.66
N THR A 452 24.97 -3.89 -2.70
CA THR A 452 25.88 -3.22 -3.66
C THR A 452 25.56 -1.74 -3.89
N GLY A 453 24.57 -1.16 -3.20
CA GLY A 453 24.16 0.23 -3.44
C GLY A 453 25.27 1.25 -3.20
N ASP A 454 26.12 1.05 -2.20
CA ASP A 454 27.24 1.96 -1.89
C ASP A 454 28.24 2.07 -3.05
N GLU A 455 28.51 0.97 -3.73
CA GLU A 455 29.43 0.94 -4.89
C GLU A 455 28.89 1.81 -6.03
N GLN A 456 27.56 1.88 -6.16
CA GLN A 456 26.86 2.68 -7.15
C GLN A 456 26.62 4.14 -6.70
N GLY A 457 27.03 4.51 -5.48
CA GLY A 457 26.73 5.83 -4.90
C GLY A 457 25.27 5.96 -4.43
N LEU A 458 24.65 4.86 -4.00
CA LEU A 458 23.31 4.78 -3.42
C LEU A 458 23.36 4.20 -1.99
N PRO A 459 24.08 4.86 -1.05
CA PRO A 459 24.16 4.40 0.32
C PRO A 459 22.76 4.32 0.94
N THR A 460 22.44 3.16 1.50
CA THR A 460 21.07 2.84 1.95
C THR A 460 21.05 2.51 3.43
N LEU A 461 20.22 3.23 4.19
CA LEU A 461 19.85 2.96 5.57
C LEU A 461 18.40 2.48 5.62
N ALA A 462 18.17 1.24 5.99
CA ALA A 462 16.83 0.65 6.12
C ALA A 462 16.46 0.41 7.58
N LEU A 463 15.33 0.99 8.01
CA LEU A 463 14.85 0.93 9.38
C LEU A 463 13.54 0.14 9.43
N PHE A 464 13.47 -0.83 10.35
CA PHE A 464 12.35 -1.75 10.48
C PHE A 464 11.78 -1.75 11.90
N ARG A 465 10.52 -2.13 12.02
CA ARG A 465 9.86 -2.36 13.32
C ARG A 465 10.21 -3.73 13.91
N SER A 466 10.25 -4.75 13.03
CA SER A 466 10.56 -6.11 13.44
C SER A 466 11.20 -6.91 12.31
N ARG A 467 11.83 -8.03 12.66
CA ARG A 467 12.41 -8.99 11.71
C ARG A 467 11.33 -9.73 10.93
N GLU A 468 10.24 -10.04 11.60
CA GLU A 468 9.09 -10.75 11.04
C GLU A 468 8.46 -9.94 9.91
N GLN A 469 8.30 -8.62 10.13
CA GLN A 469 7.80 -7.70 9.12
C GLN A 469 8.73 -7.66 7.89
N ALA A 470 10.03 -7.56 8.11
CA ALA A 470 11.01 -7.58 7.03
C ALA A 470 10.95 -8.90 6.24
N ARG A 471 10.94 -10.05 6.91
CA ARG A 471 10.83 -11.37 6.27
C ARG A 471 9.51 -11.56 5.51
N ALA A 472 8.40 -11.05 6.02
CA ALA A 472 7.11 -11.13 5.35
C ALA A 472 7.09 -10.40 4.00
N ARG A 473 7.88 -9.32 3.86
CA ARG A 473 7.99 -8.55 2.61
C ARG A 473 9.01 -9.12 1.62
N TRP A 474 10.11 -9.68 2.12
CA TRP A 474 11.18 -10.30 1.29
C TRP A 474 11.42 -11.76 1.66
N PRO A 475 10.40 -12.67 1.51
CA PRO A 475 10.47 -14.05 2.01
C PRO A 475 11.47 -14.92 1.26
N HIS A 476 11.85 -14.55 0.02
CA HIS A 476 12.72 -15.34 -0.86
C HIS A 476 14.12 -14.71 -1.02
N ARG A 477 14.42 -13.63 -0.31
CA ARG A 477 15.70 -12.94 -0.40
C ARG A 477 16.15 -12.51 0.99
N GLU A 478 17.39 -12.84 1.31
CA GLU A 478 18.00 -12.34 2.53
C GLU A 478 18.29 -10.85 2.41
N LEU A 479 18.08 -10.12 3.50
CA LEU A 479 18.46 -8.72 3.63
C LEU A 479 19.84 -8.66 4.28
N PRO A 480 20.89 -8.22 3.56
CA PRO A 480 22.22 -8.03 4.12
C PRO A 480 22.18 -7.11 5.35
N GLY A 481 22.80 -7.53 6.44
CA GLY A 481 22.79 -6.78 7.70
C GLY A 481 21.60 -7.06 8.62
N LEU A 482 20.62 -7.85 8.20
CA LEU A 482 19.59 -8.34 9.10
C LEU A 482 20.18 -9.53 9.90
N PRO A 483 20.38 -9.42 11.24
CA PRO A 483 20.99 -10.51 11.99
C PRO A 483 20.19 -11.80 11.81
N GLY A 484 20.83 -12.87 11.31
CA GLY A 484 20.25 -14.20 11.21
C GLY A 484 19.87 -14.72 12.60
N LEU A 485 18.88 -15.62 12.68
CA LEU A 485 18.71 -16.44 13.89
C LEU A 485 19.91 -17.40 13.97
N PRO A 486 20.60 -17.53 15.10
CA PRO A 486 21.54 -18.61 15.28
C PRO A 486 20.74 -19.93 15.25
N GLY A 487 20.98 -20.76 14.23
CA GLY A 487 20.54 -22.16 14.19
C GLY A 487 19.20 -22.44 13.51
N LEU A 488 19.20 -22.41 12.18
CA LEU A 488 18.40 -23.26 11.33
C LEU A 488 19.12 -23.38 9.97
N THR A 489 20.20 -24.14 9.98
CA THR A 489 20.67 -24.78 8.74
C THR A 489 19.70 -25.92 8.42
N VAL A 490 18.98 -25.80 7.31
CA VAL A 490 18.24 -26.88 6.65
C VAL A 490 19.17 -27.52 5.64
#